data_a6ca6838ab64b2198b6595d06fb06990
#
_entry.id   a6ca6838ab64b2198b6595d06fb06990
#
_cell.length_a   1.000
_cell.length_b   1.000
_cell.length_c   1.000
_cell.angle_alpha   90.00
_cell.angle_beta   90.00
_cell.angle_gamma   90.00
#
_symmetry.space_group_name_H-M   'P 1'
#
loop_
_entity.id
_entity.type
_entity.pdbx_description
1 polymer ?
#
loop_
_entity_poly.entity_id
_entity_poly.type
_entity_poly.pdbx_seq_one_letter_code
_entity_poly.pdbx_strand_id
1 'polypeptide(L)'
;AITPIGLNIEEFWQSVQAGEIGFAPITKFDASEYKCRIAAEVKGFEGKNFMDAKAAKRMELFSQYAVAAAKEALCDSGIEMEKEDPYRVGTAIGSGIGSLQAIEREHKKLMEKGPNRVNPLFVPMMIGNMAAGNVSIQFGLKGKSINSVTACATGTNTIGEAFRAVAYGEADVMAAGGTESCITP
;
A
#
# COMPACT_ATOMS: atom_id res chain seq x y z
N ALA A 1 3.14 -2.53 10.47
CA ALA A 1 2.94 -3.47 9.34
C ALA A 1 1.44 -3.78 9.18
N ILE A 2 0.99 -4.03 7.93
CA ILE A 2 -0.39 -4.47 7.64
C ILE A 2 -0.28 -5.81 6.91
N THR A 3 -0.69 -6.87 7.57
CA THR A 3 -0.51 -8.25 7.09
C THR A 3 -1.75 -9.11 7.37
N PRO A 4 -1.87 -10.31 6.76
CA PRO A 4 -2.95 -11.24 7.08
C PRO A 4 -2.98 -11.74 8.54
N ILE A 5 -1.89 -11.58 9.30
CA ILE A 5 -1.73 -12.05 10.68
C ILE A 5 -1.50 -10.91 11.69
N GLY A 6 -1.70 -9.65 11.28
CA GLY A 6 -1.61 -8.50 12.18
C GLY A 6 -1.76 -7.18 11.44
N LEU A 7 -2.46 -6.22 12.04
CA LEU A 7 -2.72 -4.89 11.49
C LEU A 7 -1.77 -3.80 12.03
N ASN A 8 -0.76 -4.21 12.79
CA ASN A 8 0.35 -3.41 13.28
C ASN A 8 1.56 -4.32 13.51
N ILE A 9 2.71 -3.75 13.85
CA ILE A 9 3.95 -4.51 14.01
C ILE A 9 3.91 -5.43 15.25
N GLU A 10 3.22 -5.02 16.30
CA GLU A 10 3.13 -5.80 17.54
C GLU A 10 2.28 -7.07 17.34
N GLU A 11 1.07 -6.93 16.78
CA GLU A 11 0.21 -8.07 16.42
C GLU A 11 0.91 -9.02 15.45
N PHE A 12 1.54 -8.45 14.39
CA PHE A 12 2.30 -9.24 13.43
C PHE A 12 3.40 -10.07 14.11
N TRP A 13 4.18 -9.43 15.00
CA TRP A 13 5.29 -10.12 15.68
C TRP A 13 4.80 -11.20 16.64
N GLN A 14 3.74 -10.92 17.41
CA GLN A 14 3.11 -11.91 18.29
C GLN A 14 2.61 -13.12 17.50
N SER A 15 1.93 -12.90 16.38
CA SER A 15 1.46 -13.97 15.50
C SER A 15 2.59 -14.79 14.90
N VAL A 16 3.70 -14.13 14.51
CA VAL A 16 4.91 -14.84 14.03
C VAL A 16 5.51 -15.73 15.13
N GLN A 17 5.61 -15.22 16.36
CA GLN A 17 6.12 -15.99 17.50
C GLN A 17 5.20 -17.16 17.87
N ALA A 18 3.89 -16.98 17.72
CA ALA A 18 2.90 -18.04 17.94
C ALA A 18 2.84 -19.07 16.82
N GLY A 19 3.51 -18.83 15.68
CA GLY A 19 3.44 -19.69 14.49
C GLY A 19 2.10 -19.64 13.78
N GLU A 20 1.37 -18.51 13.87
CA GLU A 20 0.09 -18.36 13.20
C GLU A 20 0.21 -18.35 11.67
N ILE A 21 -0.77 -18.96 11.02
CA ILE A 21 -0.82 -19.10 9.56
C ILE A 21 -1.90 -18.18 9.02
N GLY A 22 -1.50 -17.23 8.13
CA GLY A 22 -2.41 -16.29 7.50
C GLY A 22 -3.21 -16.86 6.32
N PHE A 23 -2.90 -18.06 5.84
CA PHE A 23 -3.60 -18.71 4.74
C PHE A 23 -4.93 -19.29 5.19
N ALA A 24 -5.98 -18.98 4.42
CA ALA A 24 -7.35 -19.47 4.66
C ALA A 24 -8.10 -19.58 3.31
N PRO A 25 -9.29 -20.21 3.28
CA PRO A 25 -10.16 -20.11 2.12
C PRO A 25 -10.44 -18.66 1.74
N ILE A 26 -10.42 -18.37 0.43
CA ILE A 26 -10.71 -17.02 -0.10
C ILE A 26 -12.12 -16.64 0.28
N THR A 27 -12.29 -15.41 0.80
CA THR A 27 -13.57 -14.85 1.23
C THR A 27 -14.02 -13.64 0.41
N LYS A 28 -13.13 -13.04 -0.38
CA LYS A 28 -13.41 -11.82 -1.17
C LYS A 28 -14.28 -12.08 -2.39
N PHE A 29 -14.30 -13.31 -2.89
CA PHE A 29 -15.12 -13.75 -4.03
C PHE A 29 -15.36 -15.25 -3.96
N ASP A 30 -16.29 -15.76 -4.77
CA ASP A 30 -16.51 -17.20 -4.90
C ASP A 30 -15.37 -17.86 -5.68
N ALA A 31 -14.54 -18.62 -4.97
CA ALA A 31 -13.39 -19.30 -5.52
C ALA A 31 -13.69 -20.78 -5.90
N SER A 32 -14.95 -21.23 -5.91
CA SER A 32 -15.33 -22.64 -6.14
C SER A 32 -14.85 -23.19 -7.47
N GLU A 33 -14.84 -22.35 -8.52
CA GLU A 33 -14.40 -22.71 -9.87
C GLU A 33 -12.87 -22.62 -10.07
N TYR A 34 -12.13 -22.08 -9.08
CA TYR A 34 -10.69 -21.88 -9.20
C TYR A 34 -9.89 -23.10 -8.69
N LYS A 35 -8.75 -23.36 -9.32
CA LYS A 35 -7.82 -24.42 -8.88
C LYS A 35 -7.19 -24.11 -7.52
N CYS A 36 -6.83 -22.85 -7.27
CA CYS A 36 -6.37 -22.37 -5.97
C CYS A 36 -7.53 -21.66 -5.26
N ARG A 37 -7.87 -22.12 -4.06
CA ARG A 37 -9.03 -21.61 -3.28
C ARG A 37 -8.62 -21.03 -1.94
N ILE A 38 -7.32 -20.89 -1.70
CA ILE A 38 -6.76 -20.33 -0.48
C ILE A 38 -5.92 -19.11 -0.80
N ALA A 39 -5.92 -18.14 0.10
CA ALA A 39 -5.07 -16.96 0.05
C ALA A 39 -4.80 -16.42 1.44
N ALA A 40 -3.80 -15.56 1.58
CA ALA A 40 -3.52 -14.82 2.80
C ALA A 40 -4.15 -13.42 2.68
N GLU A 41 -5.41 -13.29 3.09
CA GLU A 41 -6.18 -12.04 3.04
C GLU A 41 -5.97 -11.21 4.30
N VAL A 42 -5.75 -9.91 4.15
CA VAL A 42 -5.82 -8.97 5.28
C VAL A 42 -7.29 -8.85 5.70
N LYS A 43 -7.57 -9.18 6.96
CA LYS A 43 -8.91 -9.18 7.55
C LYS A 43 -9.06 -8.04 8.54
N GLY A 44 -10.29 -7.51 8.68
CA GLY A 44 -10.60 -6.49 9.69
C GLY A 44 -9.99 -5.11 9.45
N PHE A 45 -9.32 -4.88 8.32
CA PHE A 45 -8.76 -3.58 8.00
C PHE A 45 -9.85 -2.60 7.54
N GLU A 46 -9.92 -1.47 8.20
CA GLU A 46 -10.77 -0.34 7.82
C GLU A 46 -9.92 0.93 7.73
N GLY A 47 -9.73 1.46 6.51
CA GLY A 47 -8.86 2.63 6.27
C GLY A 47 -9.18 3.84 7.15
N LYS A 48 -10.46 4.06 7.50
CA LYS A 48 -10.89 5.17 8.38
C LYS A 48 -10.27 5.14 9.79
N ASN A 49 -9.75 3.99 10.23
CA ASN A 49 -9.09 3.85 11.53
C ASN A 49 -7.64 4.36 11.49
N PHE A 50 -7.06 4.50 10.28
CA PHE A 50 -5.67 4.87 10.08
C PHE A 50 -5.49 6.25 9.43
N MET A 51 -6.50 6.74 8.71
CA MET A 51 -6.46 7.98 7.95
C MET A 51 -7.85 8.66 7.88
N ASP A 52 -7.91 9.88 7.38
CA ASP A 52 -9.18 10.56 7.13
C ASP A 52 -10.11 9.75 6.22
N ALA A 53 -11.39 9.68 6.58
CA ALA A 53 -12.36 8.86 5.87
C ALA A 53 -12.60 9.29 4.40
N LYS A 54 -12.42 10.58 4.06
CA LYS A 54 -12.53 11.06 2.67
C LYS A 54 -11.27 10.68 1.88
N ALA A 55 -10.09 10.76 2.52
CA ALA A 55 -8.85 10.31 1.92
C ALA A 55 -8.91 8.81 1.63
N ALA A 56 -9.33 7.98 2.59
CA ALA A 56 -9.48 6.53 2.42
C ALA A 56 -10.40 6.18 1.23
N LYS A 57 -11.51 6.88 1.03
CA LYS A 57 -12.43 6.66 -0.11
C LYS A 57 -11.84 6.99 -1.49
N ARG A 58 -10.73 7.72 -1.54
CA ARG A 58 -10.02 8.08 -2.77
C ARG A 58 -8.81 7.21 -3.06
N MET A 59 -8.59 6.21 -2.22
CA MET A 59 -7.47 5.26 -2.31
C MET A 59 -8.00 3.84 -2.39
N GLU A 60 -7.36 3.01 -3.20
CA GLU A 60 -7.56 1.56 -3.18
C GLU A 60 -6.77 0.92 -2.03
N LEU A 61 -7.09 -0.33 -1.70
CA LEU A 61 -6.56 -1.00 -0.51
C LEU A 61 -5.02 -1.01 -0.44
N PHE A 62 -4.32 -1.25 -1.57
CA PHE A 62 -2.85 -1.25 -1.57
C PHE A 62 -2.27 0.09 -1.09
N SER A 63 -2.86 1.22 -1.50
CA SER A 63 -2.47 2.55 -1.03
C SER A 63 -2.87 2.79 0.42
N GLN A 64 -4.04 2.31 0.85
CA GLN A 64 -4.47 2.43 2.25
C GLN A 64 -3.56 1.64 3.18
N TYR A 65 -3.13 0.43 2.78
CA TYR A 65 -2.14 -0.36 3.54
C TYR A 65 -0.81 0.37 3.65
N ALA A 66 -0.33 0.96 2.55
CA ALA A 66 0.90 1.74 2.55
C ALA A 66 0.84 2.92 3.52
N VAL A 67 -0.26 3.70 3.50
CA VAL A 67 -0.44 4.85 4.40
C VAL A 67 -0.52 4.41 5.86
N ALA A 68 -1.26 3.33 6.15
CA ALA A 68 -1.38 2.80 7.51
C ALA A 68 -0.02 2.31 8.07
N ALA A 69 0.73 1.54 7.27
CA ALA A 69 2.05 1.06 7.65
C ALA A 69 3.08 2.20 7.77
N ALA A 70 3.03 3.19 6.87
CA ALA A 70 3.91 4.36 6.92
C ALA A 70 3.64 5.23 8.16
N LYS A 71 2.36 5.38 8.56
CA LYS A 71 1.99 6.08 9.80
C LYS A 71 2.67 5.44 11.02
N GLU A 72 2.58 4.12 11.12
CA GLU A 72 3.23 3.37 12.21
C GLU A 72 4.76 3.55 12.17
N ALA A 73 5.39 3.40 11.00
CA ALA A 73 6.83 3.51 10.83
C ALA A 73 7.36 4.92 11.17
N LEU A 74 6.67 5.98 10.72
CA LEU A 74 7.03 7.36 11.05
C LEU A 74 6.87 7.65 12.54
N CYS A 75 5.83 7.12 13.17
CA CYS A 75 5.64 7.25 14.62
C CYS A 75 6.76 6.52 15.39
N ASP A 76 7.07 5.28 15.00
CA ASP A 76 8.10 4.45 15.66
C ASP A 76 9.52 5.02 15.48
N SER A 77 9.79 5.66 14.34
CA SER A 77 11.09 6.30 14.07
C SER A 77 11.40 7.49 14.98
N GLY A 78 10.40 8.07 15.63
CA GLY A 78 10.55 9.28 16.44
C GLY A 78 10.85 10.55 15.64
N ILE A 79 10.71 10.54 14.31
CA ILE A 79 10.94 11.72 13.46
C ILE A 79 9.92 12.83 13.78
N GLU A 80 10.41 14.03 13.98
CA GLU A 80 9.60 15.22 14.19
C GLU A 80 9.62 16.05 12.90
N MET A 81 8.61 15.88 12.05
CA MET A 81 8.57 16.50 10.71
C MET A 81 8.68 18.03 10.74
N GLU A 82 8.28 18.68 11.84
CA GLU A 82 8.41 20.12 12.02
C GLU A 82 9.88 20.60 12.16
N LYS A 83 10.78 19.67 12.48
CA LYS A 83 12.23 19.92 12.61
C LYS A 83 13.01 19.55 11.34
N GLU A 84 12.36 18.86 10.41
CA GLU A 84 12.98 18.36 9.19
C GLU A 84 12.73 19.28 8.00
N ASP A 85 13.64 19.28 7.03
CA ASP A 85 13.36 19.84 5.72
C ASP A 85 12.48 18.86 4.94
N PRO A 86 11.20 19.16 4.69
CA PRO A 86 10.29 18.24 4.02
C PRO A 86 10.72 17.89 2.60
N TYR A 87 11.55 18.71 1.96
CA TYR A 87 12.15 18.44 0.64
C TYR A 87 13.30 17.44 0.69
N ARG A 88 13.78 17.12 1.88
CA ARG A 88 14.83 16.12 2.14
C ARG A 88 14.27 14.81 2.69
N VAL A 89 12.95 14.76 2.98
CA VAL A 89 12.24 13.55 3.43
C VAL A 89 11.40 13.01 2.29
N GLY A 90 11.73 11.81 1.83
CA GLY A 90 11.11 11.19 0.65
C GLY A 90 10.41 9.87 0.92
N THR A 91 9.90 9.26 -0.16
CA THR A 91 9.22 7.96 -0.15
C THR A 91 9.78 7.02 -1.22
N ALA A 92 9.91 5.75 -0.88
CA ALA A 92 10.21 4.68 -1.82
C ALA A 92 9.28 3.49 -1.50
N ILE A 93 8.09 3.50 -2.09
CA ILE A 93 7.07 2.47 -1.83
C ILE A 93 6.57 1.93 -3.16
N GLY A 94 6.78 0.64 -3.39
CA GLY A 94 6.41 -0.03 -4.61
C GLY A 94 5.16 -0.90 -4.47
N SER A 95 4.48 -1.08 -5.58
CA SER A 95 3.44 -2.09 -5.78
C SER A 95 3.71 -2.80 -7.10
N GLY A 96 3.61 -4.12 -7.11
CA GLY A 96 3.84 -4.91 -8.32
C GLY A 96 2.77 -4.69 -9.39
N ILE A 97 1.53 -4.40 -8.99
CA ILE A 97 0.37 -4.33 -9.89
C ILE A 97 -0.46 -3.05 -9.67
N GLY A 98 -0.50 -2.50 -8.46
CA GLY A 98 -1.47 -1.47 -8.08
C GLY A 98 -2.82 -2.09 -7.74
N SER A 99 -3.95 -1.56 -8.27
CA SER A 99 -5.27 -2.10 -7.98
C SER A 99 -5.93 -2.78 -9.18
N LEU A 100 -5.89 -4.11 -9.22
CA LEU A 100 -6.72 -4.91 -10.15
C LEU A 100 -8.20 -4.70 -9.88
N GLN A 101 -8.62 -4.61 -8.62
CA GLN A 101 -10.01 -4.38 -8.23
C GLN A 101 -10.59 -3.10 -8.87
N ALA A 102 -9.79 -2.03 -8.93
CA ALA A 102 -10.20 -0.80 -9.59
C ALA A 102 -10.39 -1.01 -11.09
N ILE A 103 -9.47 -1.74 -11.74
CA ILE A 103 -9.55 -2.03 -13.18
C ILE A 103 -10.81 -2.83 -13.48
N GLU A 104 -11.04 -3.93 -12.79
CA GLU A 104 -12.21 -4.79 -12.98
C GLU A 104 -13.52 -4.02 -12.76
N ARG A 105 -13.61 -3.28 -11.66
CA ARG A 105 -14.79 -2.49 -11.29
C ARG A 105 -15.10 -1.40 -12.32
N GLU A 106 -14.09 -0.65 -12.73
CA GLU A 106 -14.32 0.46 -13.68
C GLU A 106 -14.50 -0.04 -15.11
N HIS A 107 -13.86 -1.15 -15.51
CA HIS A 107 -14.11 -1.82 -16.77
C HIS A 107 -15.55 -2.35 -16.85
N LYS A 108 -16.04 -2.99 -15.79
CA LYS A 108 -17.45 -3.43 -15.72
C LYS A 108 -18.41 -2.25 -15.86
N LYS A 109 -18.15 -1.12 -15.18
CA LYS A 109 -18.98 0.08 -15.34
C LYS A 109 -18.95 0.62 -16.76
N LEU A 110 -17.78 0.64 -17.40
CA LEU A 110 -17.64 1.06 -18.80
C LEU A 110 -18.52 0.23 -19.72
N MET A 111 -18.46 -1.09 -19.59
CA MET A 111 -19.22 -2.03 -20.44
C MET A 111 -20.73 -1.98 -20.20
N GLU A 112 -21.16 -1.86 -18.93
CA GLU A 112 -22.59 -1.89 -18.58
C GLU A 112 -23.27 -0.53 -18.65
N LYS A 113 -22.55 0.58 -18.39
CA LYS A 113 -23.15 1.91 -18.14
C LYS A 113 -22.55 3.01 -19.00
N GLY A 114 -21.55 2.68 -19.83
CA GLY A 114 -20.90 3.59 -20.73
C GLY A 114 -19.82 4.49 -20.09
N PRO A 115 -19.06 5.25 -20.92
CA PRO A 115 -17.84 5.95 -20.50
C PRO A 115 -18.09 7.04 -19.44
N ASN A 116 -19.26 7.67 -19.44
CA ASN A 116 -19.60 8.74 -18.50
C ASN A 116 -19.80 8.24 -17.04
N ARG A 117 -19.72 6.94 -16.80
CA ARG A 117 -19.86 6.33 -15.46
C ARG A 117 -18.54 5.83 -14.90
N VAL A 118 -17.47 5.88 -15.66
CA VAL A 118 -16.13 5.58 -15.17
C VAL A 118 -15.70 6.67 -14.19
N ASN A 119 -15.10 6.25 -13.06
CA ASN A 119 -14.65 7.19 -12.05
C ASN A 119 -13.52 8.08 -12.60
N PRO A 120 -13.64 9.42 -12.56
CA PRO A 120 -12.56 10.32 -13.01
C PRO A 120 -11.26 10.16 -12.21
N LEU A 121 -11.31 9.60 -11.00
CA LEU A 121 -10.14 9.26 -10.19
C LEU A 121 -9.61 7.84 -10.47
N PHE A 122 -10.12 7.15 -11.52
CA PHE A 122 -9.73 5.77 -11.80
C PHE A 122 -8.21 5.59 -11.90
N VAL A 123 -7.54 6.42 -12.70
CA VAL A 123 -6.09 6.30 -12.91
C VAL A 123 -5.31 6.51 -11.60
N PRO A 124 -5.48 7.61 -10.84
CA PRO A 124 -4.77 7.76 -9.58
C PRO A 124 -5.16 6.73 -8.50
N MET A 125 -6.32 6.08 -8.61
CA MET A 125 -6.69 5.00 -7.70
C MET A 125 -6.01 3.69 -8.04
N MET A 126 -5.76 3.40 -9.33
CA MET A 126 -5.27 2.10 -9.76
C MET A 126 -3.75 2.01 -9.94
N ILE A 127 -3.07 3.10 -10.25
CA ILE A 127 -1.66 3.08 -10.62
C ILE A 127 -0.74 2.87 -9.41
N GLY A 128 0.25 1.96 -9.54
CA GLY A 128 1.07 1.48 -8.43
C GLY A 128 1.91 2.55 -7.71
N ASN A 129 2.38 3.58 -8.43
CA ASN A 129 3.16 4.66 -7.82
C ASN A 129 2.36 5.53 -6.84
N MET A 130 1.03 5.40 -6.82
CA MET A 130 0.20 6.15 -5.89
C MET A 130 0.28 5.64 -4.45
N ALA A 131 0.86 4.46 -4.20
CA ALA A 131 1.22 4.07 -2.84
C ALA A 131 2.22 5.07 -2.24
N ALA A 132 3.34 5.33 -2.93
CA ALA A 132 4.33 6.35 -2.53
C ALA A 132 3.73 7.75 -2.54
N GLY A 133 2.99 8.11 -3.59
CA GLY A 133 2.35 9.43 -3.73
C GLY A 133 1.36 9.74 -2.59
N ASN A 134 0.51 8.78 -2.21
CA ASN A 134 -0.45 8.97 -1.13
C ASN A 134 0.23 9.08 0.25
N VAL A 135 1.30 8.33 0.49
CA VAL A 135 2.12 8.49 1.70
C VAL A 135 2.77 9.87 1.74
N SER A 136 3.35 10.33 0.62
CA SER A 136 3.92 11.68 0.50
C SER A 136 2.90 12.77 0.81
N ILE A 137 1.71 12.67 0.24
CA ILE A 137 0.61 13.64 0.46
C ILE A 137 0.13 13.62 1.92
N GLN A 138 -0.07 12.42 2.47
CA GLN A 138 -0.63 12.26 3.82
C GLN A 138 0.29 12.79 4.92
N PHE A 139 1.60 12.67 4.74
CA PHE A 139 2.59 13.04 5.76
C PHE A 139 3.44 14.26 5.38
N GLY A 140 3.14 14.92 4.26
CA GLY A 140 3.84 16.14 3.84
C GLY A 140 5.29 15.91 3.40
N LEU A 141 5.63 14.69 2.93
CA LEU A 141 6.97 14.33 2.48
C LEU A 141 7.16 14.86 1.05
N LYS A 142 8.00 15.86 0.86
CA LYS A 142 8.18 16.58 -0.41
C LYS A 142 9.47 16.24 -1.14
N GLY A 143 10.27 15.34 -0.57
CA GLY A 143 11.50 14.84 -1.17
C GLY A 143 11.24 13.86 -2.32
N LYS A 144 12.26 13.10 -2.66
CA LYS A 144 12.22 12.10 -3.74
C LYS A 144 11.10 11.08 -3.51
N SER A 145 10.28 10.82 -4.54
CA SER A 145 9.25 9.79 -4.51
C SER A 145 9.54 8.73 -5.57
N ILE A 146 9.75 7.50 -5.13
CA ILE A 146 10.18 6.38 -5.98
C ILE A 146 9.13 5.28 -5.94
N ASN A 147 8.84 4.71 -7.09
CA ASN A 147 8.13 3.46 -7.24
C ASN A 147 8.93 2.55 -8.18
N SER A 148 9.47 1.46 -7.64
CA SER A 148 10.07 0.40 -8.44
C SER A 148 9.08 -0.75 -8.57
N VAL A 149 9.12 -1.46 -9.70
CA VAL A 149 8.25 -2.61 -9.95
C VAL A 149 9.12 -3.79 -10.36
N THR A 150 9.25 -4.76 -9.47
CA THR A 150 10.01 -6.00 -9.67
C THR A 150 9.24 -7.21 -9.15
N ALA A 151 7.93 -7.25 -9.42
CA ALA A 151 7.00 -8.28 -8.97
C ALA A 151 7.12 -8.55 -7.45
N CYS A 152 7.28 -9.80 -7.02
CA CYS A 152 7.39 -10.16 -5.60
C CYS A 152 8.60 -9.52 -4.88
N ALA A 153 9.63 -9.08 -5.61
CA ALA A 153 10.81 -8.43 -5.06
C ALA A 153 10.68 -6.91 -4.93
N THR A 154 9.54 -6.33 -5.31
CA THR A 154 9.31 -4.87 -5.34
C THR A 154 9.64 -4.20 -4.01
N GLY A 155 9.16 -4.76 -2.88
CA GLY A 155 9.43 -4.19 -1.56
C GLY A 155 10.92 -4.14 -1.22
N THR A 156 11.64 -5.22 -1.48
CA THR A 156 13.11 -5.29 -1.26
C THR A 156 13.85 -4.33 -2.17
N ASN A 157 13.44 -4.23 -3.44
CA ASN A 157 14.08 -3.34 -4.40
C ASN A 157 13.88 -1.87 -4.02
N THR A 158 12.67 -1.46 -3.62
CA THR A 158 12.41 -0.09 -3.18
C THR A 158 13.18 0.28 -1.91
N ILE A 159 13.36 -0.64 -0.97
CA ILE A 159 14.22 -0.44 0.21
C ILE A 159 15.68 -0.21 -0.24
N GLY A 160 16.17 -0.97 -1.21
CA GLY A 160 17.50 -0.79 -1.78
C GLY A 160 17.68 0.57 -2.46
N GLU A 161 16.68 1.04 -3.21
CA GLU A 161 16.70 2.38 -3.81
C GLU A 161 16.65 3.50 -2.76
N ALA A 162 15.84 3.34 -1.71
CA ALA A 162 15.82 4.27 -0.58
C ALA A 162 17.18 4.35 0.12
N PHE A 163 17.82 3.20 0.38
CA PHE A 163 19.16 3.15 0.94
C PHE A 163 20.15 3.95 0.10
N ARG A 164 20.14 3.76 -1.22
CA ARG A 164 21.02 4.51 -2.13
C ARG A 164 20.73 6.01 -2.12
N ALA A 165 19.45 6.40 -2.12
CA ALA A 165 19.07 7.81 -2.09
C ALA A 165 19.64 8.53 -0.85
N VAL A 166 19.61 7.86 0.31
CA VAL A 166 20.21 8.40 1.54
C VAL A 166 21.74 8.35 1.47
N ALA A 167 22.31 7.23 1.07
CA ALA A 167 23.77 7.04 1.01
C ALA A 167 24.46 8.03 0.05
N TYR A 168 23.78 8.42 -1.03
CA TYR A 168 24.32 9.40 -2.01
C TYR A 168 23.89 10.85 -1.72
N GLY A 169 23.22 11.10 -0.59
CA GLY A 169 22.83 12.44 -0.18
C GLY A 169 21.69 13.06 -0.98
N GLU A 170 20.90 12.24 -1.71
CA GLU A 170 19.72 12.71 -2.44
C GLU A 170 18.53 12.97 -1.51
N ALA A 171 18.48 12.29 -0.37
CA ALA A 171 17.52 12.48 0.71
C ALA A 171 18.22 12.28 2.06
N ASP A 172 17.65 12.84 3.13
CA ASP A 172 18.14 12.61 4.49
C ASP A 172 17.35 11.48 5.15
N VAL A 173 16.06 11.35 4.82
CA VAL A 173 15.17 10.30 5.31
C VAL A 173 14.31 9.76 4.17
N MET A 174 14.07 8.45 4.17
CA MET A 174 13.18 7.79 3.22
C MET A 174 12.23 6.83 3.93
N ALA A 175 10.92 7.04 3.78
CA ALA A 175 9.92 6.02 4.10
C ALA A 175 9.89 4.98 2.98
N ALA A 176 10.29 3.74 3.27
CA ALA A 176 10.50 2.71 2.24
C ALA A 176 9.74 1.42 2.51
N GLY A 177 9.31 0.74 1.45
CA GLY A 177 8.65 -0.55 1.56
C GLY A 177 7.92 -1.00 0.30
N GLY A 178 7.01 -1.95 0.48
CA GLY A 178 6.14 -2.46 -0.58
C GLY A 178 4.73 -2.73 -0.07
N THR A 179 3.77 -2.72 -0.97
CA THR A 179 2.36 -2.95 -0.67
C THR A 179 1.66 -3.65 -1.83
N GLU A 180 0.70 -4.51 -1.52
CA GLU A 180 -0.10 -5.20 -2.55
C GLU A 180 -1.48 -5.58 -2.04
N SER A 181 -2.48 -5.65 -2.93
CA SER A 181 -3.85 -6.06 -2.60
C SER A 181 -4.56 -6.77 -3.77
N CYS A 182 -3.87 -7.70 -4.44
CA CYS A 182 -4.29 -8.28 -5.72
C CYS A 182 -5.10 -9.58 -5.61
N ILE A 183 -5.78 -9.86 -4.49
CA ILE A 183 -6.66 -11.03 -4.38
C ILE A 183 -8.02 -10.66 -4.98
N THR A 184 -8.20 -11.00 -6.26
CA THR A 184 -9.41 -10.78 -7.07
C THR A 184 -9.73 -12.03 -7.91
N PRO A 185 -10.91 -12.13 -8.51
CA PRO A 185 -11.27 -13.19 -9.47
C PRO A 185 -10.28 -13.35 -10.62
#